data_efd9190ce02cf7d29fef34cf532b2de1
#
_entry.id   efd9190ce02cf7d29fef34cf532b2de1
#
_cell.length_a   1.000
_cell.length_b   1.000
_cell.length_c   1.000
_cell.angle_alpha   90.00
_cell.angle_beta   90.00
_cell.angle_gamma   90.00
#
_symmetry.space_group_name_H-M   'P 1'
#
loop_
_entity.id
_entity.type
_entity.pdbx_description
1 polymer ?
#
loop_
_entity_poly.entity_id
_entity_poly.type
_entity_poly.pdbx_seq_one_letter_code
_entity_poly.pdbx_strand_id
1 'polypeptide(L)'
;MESSTLLLTTLTASICLYYFVLRKLSYFERLKIPHVKPIPILGNMALFLFQRTSHMELLQRFYNLFSNAKYFGLYHFIIPTFVIRDPELISTITIKQFDNFCNRNTFVNENLDPIAGKNLSDLKGDHWREMRKLLSPSFTSSKMKMMFELISQCAENFVDFVSTQSGKTGKTYNMKDILSRYATDTVATCAFGISVDSFKHPNNEFFLLVKKALAFDKWMVFKFFMHRNFSLLAKLLNLKMFGPEIEKFFKNIVFNTVKVRDEQGIVRPDMIQLMMETRNKDSGLEFDIDEMTAQ
;
A
#
# COMPACT_ATOMS: atom_id res chain seq x y z
N MET A 1 13.54 -23.35 42.87
CA MET A 1 12.69 -24.17 41.97
C MET A 1 12.04 -23.34 40.88
N GLU A 2 11.48 -22.17 41.14
CA GLU A 2 10.81 -21.34 40.08
C GLU A 2 11.76 -20.84 38.99
N SER A 3 12.97 -20.44 39.33
CA SER A 3 13.96 -19.95 38.32
C SER A 3 14.45 -21.03 37.37
N SER A 4 14.63 -22.26 37.82
CA SER A 4 15.04 -23.38 36.97
C SER A 4 13.92 -23.88 36.07
N THR A 5 12.69 -23.86 36.51
CA THR A 5 11.51 -24.19 35.68
C THR A 5 11.28 -23.11 34.61
N LEU A 6 11.44 -21.84 34.93
CA LEU A 6 11.34 -20.73 33.98
C LEU A 6 12.44 -20.84 32.92
N LEU A 7 13.67 -21.17 33.31
CA LEU A 7 14.79 -21.32 32.37
C LEU A 7 14.60 -22.52 31.45
N LEU A 8 14.07 -23.64 31.95
CA LEU A 8 13.77 -24.81 31.15
C LEU A 8 12.63 -24.57 30.17
N THR A 9 11.57 -23.87 30.59
CA THR A 9 10.44 -23.53 29.70
C THR A 9 10.85 -22.56 28.60
N THR A 10 11.64 -21.55 28.90
CA THR A 10 12.16 -20.61 27.87
C THR A 10 13.10 -21.30 26.89
N LEU A 11 13.97 -22.19 27.35
CA LEU A 11 14.85 -22.98 26.49
C LEU A 11 14.04 -23.89 25.55
N THR A 12 13.05 -24.60 26.07
CA THR A 12 12.18 -25.49 25.30
C THR A 12 11.38 -24.69 24.25
N ALA A 13 10.81 -23.57 24.63
CA ALA A 13 10.10 -22.67 23.71
C ALA A 13 11.01 -22.15 22.59
N SER A 14 12.27 -21.80 22.92
CA SER A 14 13.25 -21.34 21.94
C SER A 14 13.65 -22.44 20.94
N ILE A 15 13.83 -23.66 21.42
CA ILE A 15 14.13 -24.83 20.56
C ILE A 15 12.93 -25.13 19.64
N CYS A 16 11.72 -25.14 20.17
CA CYS A 16 10.51 -25.36 19.37
C CYS A 16 10.32 -24.28 18.29
N LEU A 17 10.54 -23.00 18.65
CA LEU A 17 10.49 -21.89 17.71
C LEU A 17 11.57 -22.02 16.63
N TYR A 18 12.80 -22.35 17.00
CA TYR A 18 13.90 -22.57 16.07
C TYR A 18 13.60 -23.71 15.09
N TYR A 19 13.10 -24.86 15.60
CA TYR A 19 12.70 -25.99 14.77
C TYR A 19 11.56 -25.60 13.80
N PHE A 20 10.57 -24.87 14.28
CA PHE A 20 9.46 -24.38 13.45
C PHE A 20 9.95 -23.46 12.31
N VAL A 21 10.88 -22.56 12.60
CA VAL A 21 11.49 -21.67 11.60
C VAL A 21 12.28 -22.48 10.57
N LEU A 22 13.15 -23.42 11.02
CA LEU A 22 13.93 -24.25 10.10
C LEU A 22 13.03 -25.11 9.20
N ARG A 23 11.96 -25.69 9.75
CA ARG A 23 10.99 -26.49 8.98
C ARG A 23 10.31 -25.64 7.88
N LYS A 24 9.99 -24.39 8.16
CA LYS A 24 9.45 -23.47 7.14
C LYS A 24 10.51 -23.13 6.07
N LEU A 25 11.74 -22.87 6.47
CA LEU A 25 12.82 -22.52 5.57
C LEU A 25 13.36 -23.69 4.73
N SER A 26 13.02 -24.93 5.06
CA SER A 26 13.32 -26.12 4.25
C SER A 26 12.24 -26.47 3.21
N TYR A 27 11.23 -25.62 3.02
CA TYR A 27 10.08 -25.90 2.15
C TYR A 27 10.49 -26.23 0.70
N PHE A 28 11.28 -25.37 0.07
CA PHE A 28 11.71 -25.56 -1.31
C PHE A 28 12.73 -26.70 -1.47
N GLU A 29 13.59 -26.92 -0.47
CA GLU A 29 14.54 -28.03 -0.47
C GLU A 29 13.81 -29.38 -0.48
N ARG A 30 12.77 -29.55 0.36
CA ARG A 30 11.94 -30.76 0.39
C ARG A 30 11.20 -31.01 -0.93
N LEU A 31 10.80 -29.96 -1.63
CA LEU A 31 10.13 -30.06 -2.93
C LEU A 31 11.12 -30.13 -4.11
N LYS A 32 12.43 -30.12 -3.86
CA LYS A 32 13.49 -30.08 -4.87
C LYS A 32 13.34 -28.95 -5.89
N ILE A 33 12.83 -27.80 -5.44
CA ILE A 33 12.64 -26.60 -6.25
C ILE A 33 13.91 -25.76 -6.18
N PRO A 34 14.43 -25.28 -7.34
CA PRO A 34 15.54 -24.31 -7.33
C PRO A 34 15.19 -23.10 -6.45
N HIS A 35 16.04 -22.76 -5.50
CA HIS A 35 15.76 -21.67 -4.58
C HIS A 35 17.03 -21.01 -4.06
N VAL A 36 16.90 -19.78 -3.59
CA VAL A 36 17.96 -19.07 -2.88
C VAL A 36 18.00 -19.57 -1.43
N LYS A 37 19.16 -20.02 -0.96
CA LYS A 37 19.32 -20.48 0.43
C LYS A 37 18.97 -19.33 1.41
N PRO A 38 18.01 -19.56 2.33
CA PRO A 38 17.58 -18.53 3.26
C PRO A 38 18.51 -18.40 4.47
N ILE A 39 18.64 -17.19 4.99
CA ILE A 39 19.20 -16.94 6.33
C ILE A 39 18.09 -17.17 7.36
N PRO A 40 18.34 -17.83 8.50
CA PRO A 40 17.37 -18.01 9.55
C PRO A 40 16.67 -16.70 9.91
N ILE A 41 15.32 -16.71 10.06
CA ILE A 41 14.46 -15.58 10.36
C ILE A 41 14.39 -14.52 9.23
N LEU A 42 15.53 -14.10 8.68
CA LEU A 42 15.62 -13.03 7.68
C LEU A 42 15.30 -13.50 6.24
N GLY A 43 15.34 -14.82 6.00
CA GLY A 43 15.15 -15.36 4.67
C GLY A 43 16.17 -14.84 3.68
N ASN A 44 15.71 -14.36 2.54
CA ASN A 44 16.58 -13.75 1.52
C ASN A 44 16.56 -12.20 1.56
N MET A 45 15.90 -11.60 2.58
CA MET A 45 15.71 -10.16 2.69
C MET A 45 16.79 -9.43 3.49
N ALA A 46 17.83 -10.13 3.99
CA ALA A 46 18.83 -9.55 4.87
C ALA A 46 19.53 -8.31 4.28
N LEU A 47 19.98 -8.38 3.02
CA LEU A 47 20.66 -7.24 2.37
C LEU A 47 19.75 -6.02 2.22
N PHE A 48 18.47 -6.22 1.94
CA PHE A 48 17.48 -5.16 1.90
C PHE A 48 17.22 -4.57 3.30
N LEU A 49 17.04 -5.42 4.31
CA LEU A 49 16.77 -4.99 5.67
C LEU A 49 17.94 -4.15 6.25
N PHE A 50 19.18 -4.53 5.96
CA PHE A 50 20.36 -3.77 6.33
C PHE A 50 20.68 -2.60 5.39
N GLN A 51 19.76 -2.25 4.49
CA GLN A 51 19.88 -1.13 3.54
C GLN A 51 21.18 -1.18 2.68
N ARG A 52 21.70 -2.37 2.41
CA ARG A 52 22.90 -2.56 1.57
C ARG A 52 22.56 -2.65 0.08
N THR A 53 21.31 -2.96 -0.25
CA THR A 53 20.82 -3.01 -1.63
C THR A 53 19.33 -2.68 -1.65
N SER A 54 18.83 -2.15 -2.75
CA SER A 54 17.40 -1.96 -2.95
C SER A 54 16.69 -3.31 -3.13
N HIS A 55 15.38 -3.34 -2.84
CA HIS A 55 14.58 -4.56 -3.06
C HIS A 55 14.60 -5.01 -4.53
N MET A 56 14.58 -4.06 -5.47
CA MET A 56 14.60 -4.34 -6.90
C MET A 56 15.94 -4.93 -7.36
N GLU A 57 17.06 -4.37 -6.91
CA GLU A 57 18.39 -4.94 -7.22
C GLU A 57 18.55 -6.34 -6.64
N LEU A 58 18.04 -6.59 -5.44
CA LEU A 58 18.08 -7.90 -4.81
C LEU A 58 17.28 -8.92 -5.63
N LEU A 59 16.06 -8.59 -6.04
CA LEU A 59 15.25 -9.42 -6.92
C LEU A 59 15.93 -9.66 -8.26
N GLN A 60 16.50 -8.65 -8.87
CA GLN A 60 17.21 -8.77 -10.15
C GLN A 60 18.42 -9.71 -10.05
N ARG A 61 19.18 -9.65 -8.96
CA ARG A 61 20.29 -10.59 -8.70
C ARG A 61 19.79 -12.03 -8.64
N PHE A 62 18.72 -12.29 -7.89
CA PHE A 62 18.13 -13.63 -7.79
C PHE A 62 17.53 -14.09 -9.12
N TYR A 63 16.87 -13.18 -9.84
CA TYR A 63 16.31 -13.47 -11.16
C TYR A 63 17.39 -13.90 -12.16
N ASN A 64 18.54 -13.26 -12.15
CA ASN A 64 19.66 -13.58 -13.02
C ASN A 64 20.37 -14.90 -12.62
N LEU A 65 20.37 -15.24 -11.31
CA LEU A 65 20.97 -16.47 -10.81
C LEU A 65 20.29 -17.72 -11.37
N PHE A 66 18.98 -17.65 -11.65
CA PHE A 66 18.18 -18.79 -12.16
C PHE A 66 17.74 -18.58 -13.62
N SER A 67 18.67 -18.14 -14.50
CA SER A 67 18.36 -17.75 -15.89
C SER A 67 17.62 -18.83 -16.70
N ASN A 68 17.85 -20.12 -16.44
CA ASN A 68 17.27 -21.23 -17.17
C ASN A 68 16.02 -21.84 -16.50
N ALA A 69 15.64 -21.37 -15.32
CA ALA A 69 14.49 -21.91 -14.62
C ALA A 69 13.19 -21.18 -15.01
N LYS A 70 12.09 -21.91 -15.20
CA LYS A 70 10.76 -21.34 -15.42
C LYS A 70 10.24 -20.61 -14.18
N TYR A 71 10.63 -21.08 -13.01
CA TYR A 71 10.35 -20.47 -11.70
C TYR A 71 11.40 -20.90 -10.69
N PHE A 72 11.54 -20.14 -9.61
CA PHE A 72 12.40 -20.49 -8.48
C PHE A 72 11.79 -20.00 -7.17
N GLY A 73 12.30 -20.50 -6.05
CA GLY A 73 11.88 -20.15 -4.71
C GLY A 73 12.77 -19.09 -4.08
N LEU A 74 12.19 -18.20 -3.33
CA LEU A 74 12.88 -17.33 -2.37
C LEU A 74 12.05 -17.20 -1.09
N TYR A 75 12.66 -16.67 -0.05
CA TYR A 75 11.99 -16.47 1.23
C TYR A 75 11.91 -14.99 1.58
N HIS A 76 10.69 -14.46 1.57
CA HIS A 76 10.41 -13.17 2.20
C HIS A 76 10.32 -13.39 3.72
N PHE A 77 11.43 -13.21 4.42
CA PHE A 77 11.62 -13.65 5.80
C PHE A 77 11.41 -15.17 5.93
N ILE A 78 10.39 -15.60 6.67
CA ILE A 78 10.07 -17.02 6.85
C ILE A 78 8.98 -17.53 5.87
N ILE A 79 8.50 -16.67 4.97
CA ILE A 79 7.42 -17.02 4.05
C ILE A 79 8.01 -17.47 2.71
N PRO A 80 7.76 -18.72 2.29
CA PRO A 80 8.19 -19.19 0.98
C PRO A 80 7.41 -18.45 -0.12
N THR A 81 8.12 -17.97 -1.11
CA THR A 81 7.58 -17.18 -2.22
C THR A 81 8.13 -17.71 -3.53
N PHE A 82 7.26 -17.97 -4.51
CA PHE A 82 7.66 -18.36 -5.85
C PHE A 82 7.88 -17.11 -6.71
N VAL A 83 8.97 -17.09 -7.45
CA VAL A 83 9.20 -16.12 -8.54
C VAL A 83 8.99 -16.85 -9.85
N ILE A 84 7.98 -16.43 -10.58
CA ILE A 84 7.62 -17.01 -11.87
C ILE A 84 8.31 -16.18 -12.97
N ARG A 85 8.95 -16.88 -13.92
CA ARG A 85 9.71 -16.26 -15.02
C ARG A 85 9.14 -16.56 -16.40
N ASP A 86 8.54 -17.73 -16.53
CA ASP A 86 7.99 -18.22 -17.79
C ASP A 86 6.68 -17.48 -18.13
N PRO A 87 6.59 -16.80 -19.29
CA PRO A 87 5.40 -16.01 -19.66
C PRO A 87 4.13 -16.85 -19.80
N GLU A 88 4.22 -18.12 -20.24
CA GLU A 88 3.06 -18.99 -20.35
C GLU A 88 2.52 -19.37 -18.98
N LEU A 89 3.43 -19.65 -18.05
CA LEU A 89 3.05 -19.94 -16.66
C LEU A 89 2.46 -18.72 -15.98
N ILE A 90 3.00 -17.52 -16.22
CA ILE A 90 2.41 -16.24 -15.74
C ILE A 90 0.99 -16.10 -16.29
N SER A 91 0.79 -16.23 -17.60
CA SER A 91 -0.54 -16.17 -18.22
C SER A 91 -1.50 -17.22 -17.65
N THR A 92 -1.02 -18.42 -17.41
CA THR A 92 -1.83 -19.49 -16.82
C THR A 92 -2.30 -19.15 -15.41
N ILE A 93 -1.40 -18.64 -14.56
CA ILE A 93 -1.71 -18.27 -13.17
C ILE A 93 -2.62 -17.04 -13.11
N THR A 94 -2.30 -15.99 -13.90
CA THR A 94 -2.96 -14.67 -13.76
C THR A 94 -4.24 -14.54 -14.56
N ILE A 95 -4.48 -15.41 -15.56
CA ILE A 95 -5.65 -15.36 -16.42
C ILE A 95 -6.46 -16.64 -16.31
N LYS A 96 -5.88 -17.80 -16.72
CA LYS A 96 -6.64 -19.07 -16.80
C LYS A 96 -7.05 -19.61 -15.43
N GLN A 97 -6.21 -19.41 -14.41
CA GLN A 97 -6.40 -19.88 -13.04
C GLN A 97 -6.62 -18.72 -12.04
N PHE A 98 -7.13 -17.58 -12.55
CA PHE A 98 -7.29 -16.36 -11.75
C PHE A 98 -8.05 -16.60 -10.45
N ASP A 99 -9.13 -17.40 -10.49
CA ASP A 99 -9.95 -17.66 -9.29
C ASP A 99 -9.18 -18.35 -8.17
N ASN A 100 -8.18 -19.18 -8.49
CA ASN A 100 -7.32 -19.83 -7.52
C ASN A 100 -6.23 -18.89 -6.96
N PHE A 101 -5.91 -17.80 -7.68
CA PHE A 101 -4.82 -16.88 -7.36
C PHE A 101 -5.27 -15.41 -7.28
N CYS A 102 -6.57 -15.16 -7.07
CA CYS A 102 -7.13 -13.80 -7.05
C CYS A 102 -6.62 -12.93 -5.91
N ASN A 103 -6.21 -13.53 -4.80
CA ASN A 103 -5.78 -12.79 -3.61
C ASN A 103 -4.32 -12.35 -3.73
N ARG A 104 -4.09 -11.05 -3.58
CA ARG A 104 -2.74 -10.50 -3.41
C ARG A 104 -2.19 -10.84 -2.03
N ASN A 105 -0.87 -10.94 -1.95
CA ASN A 105 -0.20 -11.02 -0.66
C ASN A 105 -0.15 -9.63 -0.04
N THR A 106 -1.11 -9.34 0.81
CA THR A 106 -1.32 -8.03 1.42
C THR A 106 -0.39 -7.82 2.60
N PHE A 107 -0.06 -6.56 2.87
CA PHE A 107 0.81 -6.18 3.99
C PHE A 107 0.01 -5.92 5.27
N VAL A 108 -1.24 -5.48 5.14
CA VAL A 108 -2.09 -5.06 6.25
C VAL A 108 -3.38 -5.86 6.23
N ASN A 109 -3.87 -6.20 7.40
CA ASN A 109 -5.16 -6.87 7.57
C ASN A 109 -6.20 -5.81 8.00
N GLU A 110 -7.35 -5.76 7.34
CA GLU A 110 -8.45 -4.85 7.64
C GLU A 110 -8.93 -4.89 9.10
N ASN A 111 -8.83 -6.06 9.76
CA ASN A 111 -9.16 -6.21 11.17
C ASN A 111 -8.12 -5.58 12.12
N LEU A 112 -6.93 -5.26 11.64
CA LEU A 112 -5.84 -4.64 12.41
C LEU A 112 -5.80 -3.12 12.19
N ASP A 113 -5.97 -2.72 10.94
CA ASP A 113 -5.97 -1.33 10.53
C ASP A 113 -7.05 -1.14 9.44
N PRO A 114 -8.26 -0.68 9.81
CA PRO A 114 -9.37 -0.56 8.88
C PRO A 114 -9.08 0.37 7.70
N ILE A 115 -8.35 1.46 7.91
CA ILE A 115 -8.02 2.40 6.81
C ILE A 115 -6.97 1.81 5.88
N ALA A 116 -5.86 1.32 6.42
CA ALA A 116 -4.82 0.74 5.57
C ALA A 116 -5.25 -0.58 4.94
N GLY A 117 -6.10 -1.37 5.61
CA GLY A 117 -6.49 -2.71 5.16
C GLY A 117 -7.72 -2.78 4.26
N LYS A 118 -8.62 -1.77 4.30
CA LYS A 118 -9.81 -1.71 3.42
C LYS A 118 -9.53 -1.12 2.04
N ASN A 119 -8.29 -0.70 1.73
CA ASN A 119 -7.99 -0.24 0.38
C ASN A 119 -8.02 -1.38 -0.65
N LEU A 120 -8.30 -1.06 -1.89
CA LEU A 120 -8.46 -2.04 -2.97
C LEU A 120 -7.25 -2.97 -3.16
N SER A 121 -6.04 -2.53 -2.78
CA SER A 121 -4.82 -3.33 -2.90
C SER A 121 -4.70 -4.43 -1.85
N ASP A 122 -5.33 -4.24 -0.67
CA ASP A 122 -5.20 -5.12 0.49
C ASP A 122 -6.44 -5.99 0.72
N LEU A 123 -7.60 -5.62 0.15
CA LEU A 123 -8.82 -6.44 0.18
C LEU A 123 -8.64 -7.79 -0.51
N LYS A 124 -9.43 -8.80 -0.09
CA LYS A 124 -9.35 -10.18 -0.58
C LYS A 124 -10.72 -10.76 -0.92
N GLY A 125 -10.71 -11.82 -1.73
CA GLY A 125 -11.89 -12.62 -2.04
C GLY A 125 -13.02 -11.80 -2.63
N ASP A 126 -14.22 -12.06 -2.14
CA ASP A 126 -15.44 -11.44 -2.64
C ASP A 126 -15.53 -9.95 -2.30
N HIS A 127 -15.06 -9.56 -1.11
CA HIS A 127 -14.98 -8.13 -0.73
C HIS A 127 -14.11 -7.32 -1.71
N TRP A 128 -12.95 -7.88 -2.15
CA TRP A 128 -12.16 -7.25 -3.21
C TRP A 128 -12.93 -7.16 -4.53
N ARG A 129 -13.67 -8.22 -4.92
CA ARG A 129 -14.44 -8.23 -6.18
C ARG A 129 -15.53 -7.17 -6.16
N GLU A 130 -16.26 -7.05 -5.06
CA GLU A 130 -17.31 -6.05 -4.85
C GLU A 130 -16.74 -4.64 -4.92
N MET A 131 -15.70 -4.35 -4.16
CA MET A 131 -15.04 -3.05 -4.15
C MET A 131 -14.46 -2.69 -5.53
N ARG A 132 -13.83 -3.65 -6.21
CA ARG A 132 -13.33 -3.47 -7.58
C ARG A 132 -14.45 -3.12 -8.57
N LYS A 133 -15.60 -3.79 -8.44
CA LYS A 133 -16.77 -3.52 -9.28
C LYS A 133 -17.32 -2.12 -9.04
N LEU A 134 -17.40 -1.67 -7.78
CA LEU A 134 -17.86 -0.33 -7.41
C LEU A 134 -16.93 0.77 -7.92
N LEU A 135 -15.61 0.57 -7.82
CA LEU A 135 -14.61 1.58 -8.18
C LEU A 135 -14.32 1.65 -9.69
N SER A 136 -14.44 0.55 -10.42
CA SER A 136 -14.05 0.50 -11.84
C SER A 136 -14.74 1.55 -12.73
N PRO A 137 -16.04 1.87 -12.55
CA PRO A 137 -16.71 2.92 -13.33
C PRO A 137 -16.08 4.30 -13.17
N SER A 138 -15.42 4.57 -12.04
CA SER A 138 -14.75 5.85 -11.77
C SER A 138 -13.54 6.12 -12.65
N PHE A 139 -12.97 5.08 -13.26
CA PHE A 139 -11.76 5.15 -14.10
C PHE A 139 -12.07 5.00 -15.60
N THR A 140 -13.32 5.22 -16.01
CA THR A 140 -13.67 5.25 -17.45
C THR A 140 -13.09 6.47 -18.13
N SER A 141 -12.84 6.38 -19.45
CA SER A 141 -12.28 7.49 -20.24
C SER A 141 -13.09 8.78 -20.10
N SER A 142 -14.42 8.69 -20.01
CA SER A 142 -15.28 9.85 -19.81
C SER A 142 -15.04 10.53 -18.47
N LYS A 143 -15.00 9.76 -17.38
CA LYS A 143 -14.75 10.29 -16.02
C LYS A 143 -13.32 10.84 -15.89
N MET A 144 -12.35 10.19 -16.51
CA MET A 144 -10.96 10.70 -16.57
C MET A 144 -10.87 12.04 -17.32
N LYS A 145 -11.57 12.21 -18.44
CA LYS A 145 -11.64 13.49 -19.16
C LYS A 145 -12.25 14.61 -18.30
N MET A 146 -13.27 14.32 -17.52
CA MET A 146 -13.87 15.30 -16.60
C MET A 146 -12.89 15.71 -15.49
N MET A 147 -12.14 14.78 -14.91
CA MET A 147 -11.12 15.08 -13.91
C MET A 147 -9.91 15.81 -14.48
N PHE A 148 -9.65 15.68 -15.79
CA PHE A 148 -8.52 16.34 -16.44
C PHE A 148 -8.56 17.88 -16.32
N GLU A 149 -9.73 18.48 -16.31
CA GLU A 149 -9.88 19.93 -16.10
C GLU A 149 -9.37 20.35 -14.71
N LEU A 150 -9.68 19.53 -13.69
CA LEU A 150 -9.19 19.77 -12.32
C LEU A 150 -7.66 19.62 -12.23
N ILE A 151 -7.12 18.62 -12.94
CA ILE A 151 -5.68 18.39 -13.03
C ILE A 151 -4.99 19.56 -13.73
N SER A 152 -5.59 20.09 -14.81
CA SER A 152 -5.06 21.23 -15.55
C SER A 152 -4.99 22.49 -14.69
N GLN A 153 -6.00 22.77 -13.86
CA GLN A 153 -5.97 23.87 -12.90
C GLN A 153 -4.79 23.76 -11.90
N CYS A 154 -4.53 22.53 -11.40
CA CYS A 154 -3.36 22.29 -10.54
C CYS A 154 -2.04 22.50 -11.31
N ALA A 155 -2.00 22.17 -12.59
CA ALA A 155 -0.83 22.39 -13.44
C ALA A 155 -0.59 23.90 -13.69
N GLU A 156 -1.64 24.70 -13.88
CA GLU A 156 -1.54 26.15 -13.99
C GLU A 156 -0.93 26.75 -12.72
N ASN A 157 -1.43 26.38 -11.52
CA ASN A 157 -0.85 26.83 -10.25
C ASN A 157 0.63 26.46 -10.12
N PHE A 158 1.01 25.27 -10.57
CA PHE A 158 2.41 24.83 -10.61
C PHE A 158 3.26 25.69 -11.56
N VAL A 159 2.78 25.96 -12.77
CA VAL A 159 3.47 26.78 -13.77
C VAL A 159 3.64 28.21 -13.27
N ASP A 160 2.60 28.79 -12.69
CA ASP A 160 2.63 30.13 -12.12
C ASP A 160 3.64 30.24 -10.98
N PHE A 161 3.70 29.24 -10.10
CA PHE A 161 4.70 29.21 -9.05
C PHE A 161 6.12 29.18 -9.60
N VAL A 162 6.40 28.29 -10.58
CA VAL A 162 7.74 28.16 -11.17
C VAL A 162 8.13 29.43 -11.93
N SER A 163 7.24 30.01 -12.74
CA SER A 163 7.50 31.19 -13.52
C SER A 163 7.74 32.42 -12.63
N THR A 164 6.93 32.59 -11.59
CA THR A 164 7.06 33.72 -10.66
C THR A 164 8.35 33.65 -9.83
N GLN A 165 8.72 32.42 -9.40
CA GLN A 165 9.89 32.21 -8.55
C GLN A 165 11.22 32.22 -9.34
N SER A 166 11.20 31.82 -10.61
CA SER A 166 12.41 31.69 -11.42
C SER A 166 13.02 33.04 -11.82
N GLY A 167 12.18 34.09 -11.95
CA GLY A 167 12.63 35.42 -12.34
C GLY A 167 13.51 35.44 -13.59
N LYS A 168 14.32 36.48 -13.76
CA LYS A 168 15.26 36.60 -14.88
C LYS A 168 16.57 35.83 -14.69
N THR A 169 16.89 35.44 -13.45
CA THR A 169 18.19 34.81 -13.08
C THR A 169 18.17 33.29 -13.01
N GLY A 170 17.00 32.68 -13.16
CA GLY A 170 16.80 31.26 -12.96
C GLY A 170 16.87 30.86 -11.48
N LYS A 171 16.27 29.72 -11.14
CA LYS A 171 16.30 29.14 -9.78
C LYS A 171 16.46 27.64 -9.85
N THR A 172 17.29 27.09 -8.99
CA THR A 172 17.42 25.63 -8.85
C THR A 172 16.31 25.10 -7.94
N TYR A 173 15.63 24.06 -8.37
CA TYR A 173 14.54 23.41 -7.64
C TYR A 173 14.85 21.96 -7.30
N ASN A 174 14.39 21.53 -6.14
CA ASN A 174 14.30 20.09 -5.84
C ASN A 174 13.05 19.54 -6.54
N MET A 175 13.24 18.88 -7.67
CA MET A 175 12.14 18.37 -8.50
C MET A 175 11.25 17.39 -7.73
N LYS A 176 11.81 16.59 -6.81
CA LYS A 176 11.02 15.67 -5.99
C LYS A 176 10.03 16.43 -5.09
N ASP A 177 10.45 17.50 -4.44
CA ASP A 177 9.56 18.28 -3.58
C ASP A 177 8.46 18.97 -4.38
N ILE A 178 8.82 19.62 -5.49
CA ILE A 178 7.87 20.34 -6.35
C ILE A 178 6.84 19.38 -6.96
N LEU A 179 7.29 18.28 -7.56
CA LEU A 179 6.38 17.31 -8.16
C LEU A 179 5.52 16.60 -7.10
N SER A 180 6.03 16.40 -5.88
CA SER A 180 5.22 15.90 -4.76
C SER A 180 4.11 16.85 -4.37
N ARG A 181 4.35 18.17 -4.38
CA ARG A 181 3.31 19.19 -4.14
C ARG A 181 2.24 19.15 -5.20
N TYR A 182 2.63 19.22 -6.47
CA TYR A 182 1.72 19.11 -7.59
C TYR A 182 0.85 17.82 -7.54
N ALA A 183 1.48 16.67 -7.31
CA ALA A 183 0.77 15.41 -7.20
C ALA A 183 -0.20 15.40 -6.00
N THR A 184 0.21 15.96 -4.85
CA THR A 184 -0.64 16.04 -3.66
C THR A 184 -1.85 16.95 -3.88
N ASP A 185 -1.66 18.11 -4.49
CA ASP A 185 -2.76 19.05 -4.80
C ASP A 185 -3.74 18.42 -5.82
N THR A 186 -3.20 17.70 -6.80
CA THR A 186 -4.02 16.93 -7.76
C THR A 186 -4.83 15.85 -7.07
N VAL A 187 -4.25 15.08 -6.16
CA VAL A 187 -4.97 14.05 -5.38
C VAL A 187 -6.01 14.69 -4.46
N ALA A 188 -5.68 15.80 -3.78
CA ALA A 188 -6.62 16.52 -2.94
C ALA A 188 -7.88 16.93 -3.71
N THR A 189 -7.71 17.45 -4.92
CA THR A 189 -8.85 17.92 -5.73
C THR A 189 -9.60 16.80 -6.42
N CYS A 190 -8.92 15.79 -6.97
CA CYS A 190 -9.55 14.71 -7.74
C CYS A 190 -10.09 13.57 -6.88
N ALA A 191 -9.41 13.23 -5.77
CA ALA A 191 -9.82 12.14 -4.90
C ALA A 191 -10.68 12.62 -3.73
N PHE A 192 -10.25 13.67 -3.01
CA PHE A 192 -10.93 14.16 -1.81
C PHE A 192 -11.91 15.32 -2.08
N GLY A 193 -11.92 15.85 -3.29
CA GLY A 193 -12.84 16.93 -3.66
C GLY A 193 -12.59 18.26 -2.95
N ILE A 194 -11.40 18.48 -2.41
CA ILE A 194 -10.99 19.69 -1.72
C ILE A 194 -9.99 20.50 -2.56
N SER A 195 -9.99 21.82 -2.41
CA SER A 195 -9.04 22.70 -3.07
C SER A 195 -7.85 22.94 -2.14
N VAL A 196 -6.67 22.50 -2.56
CA VAL A 196 -5.40 22.71 -1.88
C VAL A 196 -4.42 23.37 -2.84
N ASP A 197 -3.66 24.36 -2.35
CA ASP A 197 -2.56 24.98 -3.07
C ASP A 197 -1.32 24.95 -2.16
N SER A 198 -0.55 23.88 -2.27
CA SER A 198 0.65 23.66 -1.46
C SER A 198 1.84 24.51 -1.93
N PHE A 199 1.72 25.21 -3.08
CA PHE A 199 2.70 26.16 -3.56
C PHE A 199 2.55 27.52 -2.88
N LYS A 200 1.31 28.02 -2.74
CA LYS A 200 1.01 29.26 -2.00
C LYS A 200 1.09 29.06 -0.49
N HIS A 201 0.69 27.87 -0.01
CA HIS A 201 0.67 27.51 1.40
C HIS A 201 1.58 26.30 1.68
N PRO A 202 2.92 26.49 1.77
CA PRO A 202 3.89 25.41 1.90
C PRO A 202 3.71 24.51 3.13
N ASN A 203 3.09 25.04 4.19
CA ASN A 203 2.79 24.35 5.43
C ASN A 203 1.34 23.86 5.51
N ASN A 204 0.67 23.67 4.37
CA ASN A 204 -0.68 23.14 4.35
C ASN A 204 -0.73 21.76 5.03
N GLU A 205 -1.70 21.59 5.93
CA GLU A 205 -1.85 20.39 6.76
C GLU A 205 -2.05 19.13 5.91
N PHE A 206 -2.86 19.21 4.84
CA PHE A 206 -3.07 18.09 3.94
C PHE A 206 -1.75 17.60 3.32
N PHE A 207 -0.94 18.52 2.77
CA PHE A 207 0.35 18.19 2.19
C PHE A 207 1.30 17.55 3.23
N LEU A 208 1.38 18.12 4.44
CA LEU A 208 2.26 17.61 5.49
C LEU A 208 1.85 16.20 5.96
N LEU A 209 0.55 15.95 6.10
CA LEU A 209 0.05 14.64 6.54
C LEU A 209 0.16 13.59 5.45
N VAL A 210 -0.08 13.93 4.17
CA VAL A 210 0.22 13.04 3.03
C VAL A 210 1.70 12.69 3.00
N LYS A 211 2.58 13.68 3.12
CA LYS A 211 4.03 13.45 3.16
C LYS A 211 4.45 12.54 4.32
N LYS A 212 3.84 12.71 5.50
CA LYS A 212 4.06 11.86 6.67
C LYS A 212 3.51 10.44 6.45
N ALA A 213 2.34 10.29 5.85
CA ALA A 213 1.72 9.00 5.55
C ALA A 213 2.54 8.18 4.52
N LEU A 214 3.15 8.87 3.55
CA LEU A 214 3.97 8.24 2.49
C LEU A 214 5.46 8.12 2.87
N ALA A 215 5.87 8.56 4.05
CA ALA A 215 7.25 8.41 4.50
C ALA A 215 7.57 6.94 4.79
N PHE A 216 8.41 6.35 3.94
CA PHE A 216 8.86 4.97 4.06
C PHE A 216 10.12 4.91 4.93
N ASP A 217 9.95 5.00 6.24
CA ASP A 217 11.03 4.95 7.23
C ASP A 217 11.26 3.53 7.79
N LYS A 218 12.29 3.39 8.64
CA LYS A 218 12.62 2.10 9.28
C LYS A 218 11.49 1.57 10.16
N TRP A 219 10.70 2.47 10.76
CA TRP A 219 9.58 2.10 11.62
C TRP A 219 8.42 1.54 10.79
N MET A 220 8.15 2.12 9.63
CA MET A 220 7.17 1.61 8.67
C MET A 220 7.57 0.21 8.18
N VAL A 221 8.84 0.00 7.82
CA VAL A 221 9.39 -1.32 7.43
C VAL A 221 9.21 -2.34 8.56
N PHE A 222 9.47 -1.95 9.81
CA PHE A 222 9.26 -2.81 10.97
C PHE A 222 7.77 -3.18 11.15
N LYS A 223 6.85 -2.22 11.02
CA LYS A 223 5.42 -2.47 11.06
C LYS A 223 4.99 -3.47 9.97
N PHE A 224 5.42 -3.26 8.73
CA PHE A 224 5.16 -4.21 7.64
C PHE A 224 5.68 -5.62 7.96
N PHE A 225 6.88 -5.73 8.50
CA PHE A 225 7.43 -7.01 8.92
C PHE A 225 6.56 -7.68 9.98
N MET A 226 6.14 -6.94 11.00
CA MET A 226 5.27 -7.45 12.08
C MET A 226 3.90 -7.88 11.57
N HIS A 227 3.24 -7.05 10.76
CA HIS A 227 1.94 -7.37 10.18
C HIS A 227 1.99 -8.65 9.33
N ARG A 228 3.05 -8.80 8.54
CA ARG A 228 3.19 -9.92 7.62
C ARG A 228 3.55 -11.24 8.30
N ASN A 229 4.43 -11.22 9.28
CA ASN A 229 4.99 -12.44 9.87
C ASN A 229 4.41 -12.79 11.23
N PHE A 230 3.93 -11.79 11.98
CA PHE A 230 3.47 -11.89 13.38
C PHE A 230 2.18 -11.09 13.59
N SER A 231 1.16 -11.36 12.77
CA SER A 231 -0.10 -10.59 12.77
C SER A 231 -0.80 -10.56 14.13
N LEU A 232 -0.77 -11.66 14.91
CA LEU A 232 -1.31 -11.69 16.26
C LEU A 232 -0.55 -10.77 17.21
N LEU A 233 0.78 -10.72 17.10
CA LEU A 233 1.62 -9.85 17.92
C LEU A 233 1.45 -8.39 17.51
N ALA A 234 1.34 -8.11 16.21
CA ALA A 234 1.03 -6.78 15.69
C ALA A 234 -0.31 -6.27 16.23
N LYS A 235 -1.32 -7.16 16.33
CA LYS A 235 -2.62 -6.86 16.92
C LYS A 235 -2.51 -6.57 18.42
N LEU A 236 -1.81 -7.43 19.16
CA LEU A 236 -1.62 -7.28 20.61
C LEU A 236 -0.91 -5.96 20.95
N LEU A 237 0.08 -5.58 20.15
CA LEU A 237 0.85 -4.34 20.29
C LEU A 237 0.17 -3.12 19.64
N ASN A 238 -1.03 -3.29 19.05
CA ASN A 238 -1.79 -2.24 18.35
C ASN A 238 -0.94 -1.44 17.35
N LEU A 239 -0.15 -2.16 16.53
CA LEU A 239 0.77 -1.57 15.57
C LEU A 239 0.01 -1.12 14.30
N LYS A 240 -0.73 -0.02 14.37
CA LYS A 240 -1.38 0.57 13.18
C LYS A 240 -0.34 1.14 12.21
N MET A 241 -0.60 1.03 10.90
CA MET A 241 0.24 1.61 9.84
C MET A 241 0.24 3.12 9.94
N PHE A 242 -0.95 3.71 10.01
CA PHE A 242 -1.13 5.14 10.18
C PHE A 242 -1.37 5.51 11.64
N GLY A 243 -0.81 6.65 12.04
CA GLY A 243 -1.09 7.21 13.36
C GLY A 243 -2.54 7.74 13.45
N PRO A 244 -3.10 7.84 14.68
CA PRO A 244 -4.48 8.28 14.88
C PRO A 244 -4.74 9.70 14.35
N GLU A 245 -3.73 10.54 14.28
CA GLU A 245 -3.80 11.88 13.70
C GLU A 245 -4.13 11.83 12.21
N ILE A 246 -3.41 11.00 11.43
CA ILE A 246 -3.61 10.80 10.00
C ILE A 246 -4.99 10.19 9.74
N GLU A 247 -5.33 9.13 10.47
CA GLU A 247 -6.61 8.45 10.36
C GLU A 247 -7.78 9.42 10.58
N LYS A 248 -7.76 10.16 11.68
CA LYS A 248 -8.80 11.13 12.02
C LYS A 248 -8.92 12.25 10.99
N PHE A 249 -7.81 12.75 10.52
CA PHE A 249 -7.78 13.83 9.54
C PHE A 249 -8.45 13.44 8.23
N PHE A 250 -8.06 12.32 7.63
CA PHE A 250 -8.64 11.88 6.35
C PHE A 250 -10.10 11.46 6.47
N LYS A 251 -10.48 10.79 7.56
CA LYS A 251 -11.90 10.50 7.85
C LYS A 251 -12.73 11.76 7.96
N ASN A 252 -12.23 12.79 8.64
CA ASN A 252 -12.94 14.06 8.77
C ASN A 252 -13.10 14.78 7.42
N ILE A 253 -12.08 14.75 6.57
CA ILE A 253 -12.19 15.33 5.22
C ILE A 253 -13.29 14.63 4.42
N VAL A 254 -13.25 13.31 4.34
CA VAL A 254 -14.24 12.54 3.59
C VAL A 254 -15.64 12.77 4.15
N PHE A 255 -15.80 12.63 5.47
CA PHE A 255 -17.08 12.84 6.14
C PHE A 255 -17.66 14.24 5.88
N ASN A 256 -16.85 15.30 6.07
CA ASN A 256 -17.31 16.67 5.86
C ASN A 256 -17.62 16.94 4.38
N THR A 257 -16.81 16.43 3.45
CA THR A 257 -17.06 16.60 2.02
C THR A 257 -18.39 15.95 1.61
N VAL A 258 -18.61 14.71 2.05
CA VAL A 258 -19.88 13.99 1.78
C VAL A 258 -21.06 14.74 2.39
N LYS A 259 -20.97 15.14 3.67
CA LYS A 259 -22.02 15.86 4.38
C LYS A 259 -22.39 17.17 3.70
N VAL A 260 -21.40 18.00 3.36
CA VAL A 260 -21.66 19.28 2.68
C VAL A 260 -22.31 19.08 1.32
N ARG A 261 -21.91 18.05 0.57
CA ARG A 261 -22.53 17.76 -0.72
C ARG A 261 -23.95 17.27 -0.60
N ASP A 262 -24.24 16.40 0.35
CA ASP A 262 -25.60 15.92 0.60
C ASP A 262 -26.53 17.08 1.05
N GLU A 263 -26.05 18.00 1.91
CA GLU A 263 -26.82 19.13 2.41
C GLU A 263 -27.05 20.23 1.36
N GLN A 264 -26.05 20.47 0.48
CA GLN A 264 -26.08 21.59 -0.47
C GLN A 264 -26.38 21.18 -1.92
N GLY A 265 -26.52 19.87 -2.19
CA GLY A 265 -26.76 19.36 -3.54
C GLY A 265 -25.56 19.59 -4.48
N ILE A 266 -24.33 19.69 -3.98
CA ILE A 266 -23.15 19.96 -4.79
C ILE A 266 -22.74 18.70 -5.55
N VAL A 267 -22.65 18.80 -6.87
CA VAL A 267 -22.14 17.76 -7.75
C VAL A 267 -20.83 18.22 -8.37
N ARG A 268 -19.76 17.43 -8.20
CA ARG A 268 -18.43 17.73 -8.73
C ARG A 268 -17.86 16.46 -9.41
N PRO A 269 -17.12 16.57 -10.54
CA PRO A 269 -16.59 15.41 -11.25
C PRO A 269 -15.30 14.89 -10.59
N ASP A 270 -15.41 14.34 -9.39
CA ASP A 270 -14.28 13.78 -8.63
C ASP A 270 -14.63 12.40 -8.04
N MET A 271 -13.66 11.76 -7.37
CA MET A 271 -13.78 10.40 -6.89
C MET A 271 -14.85 10.26 -5.80
N ILE A 272 -14.93 11.22 -4.86
CA ILE A 272 -15.96 11.17 -3.80
C ILE A 272 -17.36 11.22 -4.41
N GLN A 273 -17.61 12.07 -5.42
CA GLN A 273 -18.90 12.12 -6.09
C GLN A 273 -19.25 10.77 -6.74
N LEU A 274 -18.29 10.14 -7.39
CA LEU A 274 -18.50 8.84 -8.03
C LEU A 274 -18.79 7.74 -7.00
N MET A 275 -18.16 7.78 -5.83
CA MET A 275 -18.48 6.87 -4.73
C MET A 275 -19.85 7.18 -4.10
N MET A 276 -20.23 8.45 -3.95
CA MET A 276 -21.57 8.85 -3.50
C MET A 276 -22.69 8.39 -4.47
N GLU A 277 -22.46 8.46 -5.79
CA GLU A 277 -23.39 7.98 -6.80
C GLU A 277 -23.66 6.47 -6.73
N THR A 278 -22.76 5.68 -6.12
CA THR A 278 -23.01 4.24 -5.93
C THR A 278 -24.06 3.95 -4.87
N ARG A 279 -24.25 4.85 -3.87
CA ARG A 279 -25.30 4.73 -2.84
C ARG A 279 -26.72 4.72 -3.42
N ASN A 280 -26.90 5.39 -4.54
CA ASN A 280 -28.22 5.59 -5.16
C ASN A 280 -28.56 4.50 -6.20
N LYS A 281 -27.74 3.47 -6.34
CA LYS A 281 -28.00 2.37 -7.27
C LYS A 281 -28.55 1.18 -6.49
N ASP A 282 -29.63 0.57 -6.98
CA ASP A 282 -30.34 -0.60 -6.39
C ASP A 282 -29.46 -1.86 -6.16
N SER A 283 -28.16 -1.72 -6.15
CA SER A 283 -27.20 -2.82 -6.02
C SER A 283 -27.04 -3.35 -4.58
N GLY A 284 -27.59 -2.65 -3.57
CA GLY A 284 -27.45 -3.01 -2.15
C GLY A 284 -26.01 -2.90 -1.59
N LEU A 285 -25.07 -2.41 -2.40
CA LEU A 285 -23.66 -2.21 -2.04
C LEU A 285 -23.41 -0.70 -1.91
N GLU A 286 -23.03 -0.26 -0.72
CA GLU A 286 -22.71 1.13 -0.41
C GLU A 286 -21.29 1.22 0.17
N PHE A 287 -20.60 2.32 -0.17
CA PHE A 287 -19.38 2.68 0.55
C PHE A 287 -19.71 3.26 1.91
N ASP A 288 -19.11 2.73 2.97
CA ASP A 288 -19.04 3.41 4.26
C ASP A 288 -17.95 4.51 4.22
N ILE A 289 -17.95 5.40 5.23
CA ILE A 289 -16.94 6.48 5.32
C ILE A 289 -15.52 5.90 5.46
N ASP A 290 -15.36 4.78 6.13
CA ASP A 290 -14.06 4.13 6.31
C ASP A 290 -13.56 3.54 4.98
N GLU A 291 -14.46 2.92 4.21
CA GLU A 291 -14.16 2.41 2.87
C GLU A 291 -13.82 3.53 1.89
N MET A 292 -14.63 4.62 1.88
CA MET A 292 -14.32 5.79 1.05
C MET A 292 -12.97 6.41 1.40
N THR A 293 -12.62 6.45 2.69
CA THR A 293 -11.35 7.00 3.18
C THR A 293 -10.16 6.09 2.83
N ALA A 294 -10.37 4.78 2.75
CA ALA A 294 -9.35 3.79 2.46
C ALA A 294 -8.96 3.72 0.98
N GLN A 295 -9.83 4.17 0.05
CA GLN A 295 -9.57 4.19 -1.40
C GLN A 295 -8.78 5.42 -1.82
#